data_8a8827ca45e9b68cafd94118127076d4
#
_entry.id   8a8827ca45e9b68cafd94118127076d4
#
_cell.length_a   1.000
_cell.length_b   1.000
_cell.length_c   1.000
_cell.angle_alpha   90.00
_cell.angle_beta   90.00
_cell.angle_gamma   90.00
#
_symmetry.space_group_name_H-M   'P 1'
#
loop_
_entity.id
_entity.type
_entity.pdbx_description
1 polymer ?
#
loop_
_entity_poly.entity_id
_entity_poly.type
_entity_poly.pdbx_seq_one_letter_code
_entity_poly.pdbx_strand_id
1 'polypeptide(L)'
;MTKIFCDIADINQIKKFNKKKIVKGFTTNPSLMRKAGAKDYTKYSKHILAVTNKPVSCEVFADNSNEMILQGNKINKWGKNVYVKVPVTNSKGKFMGAAIDSLNKNKVKLNITAVYTAKQTKQILSKIDKKTKVIISIFGGRMADAGKDPVPEFKKSIKISKNFKNVEILWASTREPYNYIQARQLGCHIITVPPSIIEKIEKFGKSFQQLTTDTVKGFLIDTKKSKFKI
;
A
#
# COMPACT_ATOMS: atom_id res chain seq x y z
N MET A 1 -13.60 -1.53 -9.88
CA MET A 1 -12.34 -0.91 -10.39
C MET A 1 -11.34 -0.84 -9.24
N THR A 2 -10.08 -1.27 -9.44
CA THR A 2 -9.01 -1.22 -8.43
C THR A 2 -8.63 0.21 -8.12
N LYS A 3 -8.70 0.61 -6.84
CA LYS A 3 -8.32 1.94 -6.37
C LYS A 3 -6.80 2.06 -6.33
N ILE A 4 -6.26 3.22 -6.71
CA ILE A 4 -4.83 3.51 -6.57
C ILE A 4 -4.62 4.34 -5.30
N PHE A 5 -3.78 3.83 -4.40
CA PHE A 5 -3.22 4.58 -3.28
C PHE A 5 -1.78 5.00 -3.63
N CYS A 6 -1.36 6.14 -3.15
CA CYS A 6 0.00 6.63 -3.32
C CYS A 6 0.85 6.26 -2.09
N ASP A 7 1.95 5.52 -2.31
CA ASP A 7 2.90 5.12 -1.26
C ASP A 7 3.96 6.19 -1.08
N ILE A 8 3.74 7.12 -0.16
CA ILE A 8 4.56 8.33 0.04
C ILE A 8 4.31 8.94 1.41
N ALA A 9 5.35 9.55 2.01
CA ALA A 9 5.22 10.33 3.24
C ALA A 9 5.60 11.81 3.09
N ASP A 10 6.25 12.20 2.00
CA ASP A 10 6.58 13.61 1.75
C ASP A 10 5.32 14.47 1.60
N ILE A 11 5.19 15.50 2.43
CA ILE A 11 3.97 16.32 2.54
C ILE A 11 3.69 17.11 1.25
N ASN A 12 4.72 17.62 0.58
CA ASN A 12 4.55 18.37 -0.65
C ASN A 12 4.07 17.45 -1.78
N GLN A 13 4.64 16.25 -1.87
CA GLN A 13 4.18 15.23 -2.81
C GLN A 13 2.75 14.77 -2.47
N ILE A 14 2.41 14.58 -1.19
CA ILE A 14 1.03 14.26 -0.79
C ILE A 14 0.08 15.34 -1.27
N LYS A 15 0.37 16.63 -1.06
CA LYS A 15 -0.44 17.75 -1.56
C LYS A 15 -0.60 17.71 -3.09
N LYS A 16 0.50 17.44 -3.84
CA LYS A 16 0.49 17.29 -5.31
C LYS A 16 -0.43 16.15 -5.73
N PHE A 17 -0.21 14.94 -5.18
CA PHE A 17 -0.96 13.73 -5.57
C PHE A 17 -2.39 13.71 -5.01
N ASN A 18 -2.68 14.45 -3.94
CA ASN A 18 -4.04 14.60 -3.42
C ASN A 18 -4.99 15.27 -4.43
N LYS A 19 -4.49 16.16 -5.28
CA LYS A 19 -5.25 16.81 -6.36
C LYS A 19 -5.59 15.85 -7.52
N LYS A 20 -4.86 14.75 -7.67
CA LYS A 20 -5.08 13.78 -8.75
C LYS A 20 -6.32 12.93 -8.48
N LYS A 21 -7.29 12.92 -9.39
CA LYS A 21 -8.55 12.13 -9.29
C LYS A 21 -8.29 10.63 -9.23
N ILE A 22 -7.20 10.14 -9.86
CA ILE A 22 -6.81 8.73 -9.88
C ILE A 22 -6.37 8.23 -8.49
N VAL A 23 -5.80 9.10 -7.64
CA VAL A 23 -5.34 8.75 -6.28
C VAL A 23 -6.52 8.74 -5.32
N LYS A 24 -6.76 7.61 -4.66
CA LYS A 24 -7.90 7.40 -3.74
C LYS A 24 -7.50 7.27 -2.27
N GLY A 25 -6.20 7.28 -1.95
CA GLY A 25 -5.67 7.21 -0.60
C GLY A 25 -4.16 7.24 -0.58
N PHE A 26 -3.60 7.14 0.61
CA PHE A 26 -2.16 7.16 0.83
C PHE A 26 -1.75 6.04 1.78
N THR A 27 -0.60 5.43 1.54
CA THR A 27 0.07 4.55 2.48
C THR A 27 1.39 5.16 2.90
N THR A 28 1.71 5.02 4.18
CA THR A 28 3.01 5.41 4.72
C THR A 28 3.65 4.21 5.43
N ASN A 29 4.91 4.34 5.75
CA ASN A 29 5.64 3.42 6.59
C ASN A 29 6.83 4.15 7.25
N PRO A 30 7.47 3.55 8.29
CA PRO A 30 8.58 4.21 8.99
C PRO A 30 9.74 4.63 8.07
N SER A 31 10.06 3.83 7.05
CA SER A 31 11.14 4.15 6.11
C SER A 31 10.81 5.36 5.24
N LEU A 32 9.58 5.48 4.75
CA LEU A 32 9.12 6.65 3.99
C LEU A 32 9.08 7.90 4.88
N MET A 33 8.62 7.77 6.14
CA MET A 33 8.62 8.87 7.11
C MET A 33 10.04 9.38 7.37
N ARG A 34 10.99 8.47 7.59
CA ARG A 34 12.41 8.82 7.77
C ARG A 34 12.97 9.53 6.55
N LYS A 35 12.74 9.01 5.36
CA LYS A 35 13.18 9.62 4.09
C LYS A 35 12.59 11.02 3.87
N ALA A 36 11.38 11.25 4.34
CA ALA A 36 10.70 12.54 4.27
C ALA A 36 11.15 13.52 5.38
N GLY A 37 12.14 13.16 6.23
CA GLY A 37 12.70 14.02 7.26
C GLY A 37 11.83 14.13 8.52
N ALA A 38 10.90 13.21 8.76
CA ALA A 38 10.08 13.21 9.97
C ALA A 38 10.94 12.99 11.23
N LYS A 39 11.04 14.00 12.09
CA LYS A 39 11.73 13.92 13.40
C LYS A 39 10.77 13.46 14.52
N ASP A 40 9.51 13.88 14.46
CA ASP A 40 8.44 13.48 15.38
C ASP A 40 7.33 12.81 14.57
N TYR A 41 7.18 11.50 14.75
CA TYR A 41 6.21 10.70 14.01
C TYR A 41 4.75 11.14 14.22
N THR A 42 4.40 11.49 15.46
CA THR A 42 3.04 11.91 15.80
C THR A 42 2.67 13.23 15.14
N LYS A 43 3.55 14.25 15.28
CA LYS A 43 3.34 15.57 14.67
C LYS A 43 3.31 15.47 13.16
N TYR A 44 4.25 14.71 12.58
CA TYR A 44 4.35 14.54 11.14
C TYR A 44 3.13 13.81 10.56
N SER A 45 2.70 12.70 11.19
CA SER A 45 1.50 11.96 10.77
C SER A 45 0.23 12.79 10.85
N LYS A 46 0.04 13.56 11.93
CA LYS A 46 -1.08 14.50 12.05
C LYS A 46 -1.06 15.57 10.95
N HIS A 47 0.11 16.07 10.57
CA HIS A 47 0.22 17.00 9.45
C HIS A 47 -0.17 16.33 8.13
N ILE A 48 0.26 15.10 7.86
CA ILE A 48 -0.20 14.35 6.68
C ILE A 48 -1.73 14.20 6.68
N LEU A 49 -2.32 13.80 7.81
CA LEU A 49 -3.77 13.62 7.95
C LEU A 49 -4.55 14.92 7.73
N ALA A 50 -3.97 16.07 8.06
CA ALA A 50 -4.59 17.40 7.89
C ALA A 50 -4.58 17.88 6.43
N VAL A 51 -3.64 17.44 5.59
CA VAL A 51 -3.52 17.90 4.19
C VAL A 51 -4.35 17.09 3.20
N THR A 52 -5.05 16.04 3.66
CA THR A 52 -5.92 15.21 2.81
C THR A 52 -7.10 14.66 3.57
N ASN A 53 -8.26 14.57 2.92
CA ASN A 53 -9.44 13.86 3.44
C ASN A 53 -9.47 12.39 2.99
N LYS A 54 -8.55 11.98 2.11
CA LYS A 54 -8.45 10.59 1.63
C LYS A 54 -7.88 9.69 2.72
N PRO A 55 -8.18 8.39 2.71
CA PRO A 55 -7.60 7.43 3.65
C PRO A 55 -6.07 7.50 3.70
N VAL A 56 -5.50 7.51 4.91
CA VAL A 56 -4.05 7.45 5.14
C VAL A 56 -3.74 6.33 6.13
N SER A 57 -2.79 5.46 5.79
CA SER A 57 -2.33 4.40 6.69
C SER A 57 -1.11 4.85 7.49
N CYS A 58 -1.23 4.84 8.85
CA CYS A 58 -0.15 5.15 9.80
C CYS A 58 0.16 3.92 10.64
N GLU A 59 1.45 3.55 10.77
CA GLU A 59 1.89 2.26 11.31
C GLU A 59 2.23 2.33 12.81
N VAL A 60 1.92 1.26 13.55
CA VAL A 60 2.41 1.02 14.91
C VAL A 60 3.86 0.51 14.85
N PHE A 61 4.65 0.73 15.91
CA PHE A 61 6.08 0.33 15.96
C PHE A 61 6.36 -0.77 16.96
N ALA A 62 5.41 -1.07 17.85
CA ALA A 62 5.57 -2.07 18.89
C ALA A 62 5.78 -3.47 18.31
N ASP A 63 6.46 -4.33 19.09
CA ASP A 63 6.73 -5.73 18.72
C ASP A 63 5.96 -6.74 19.60
N ASN A 64 4.97 -6.25 20.37
CA ASN A 64 4.05 -7.09 21.14
C ASN A 64 2.62 -6.57 21.08
N SER A 65 1.65 -7.47 21.32
CA SER A 65 0.22 -7.14 21.15
C SER A 65 -0.26 -6.01 22.06
N ASN A 66 0.17 -5.97 23.33
CA ASN A 66 -0.32 -4.96 24.28
C ASN A 66 0.09 -3.55 23.87
N GLU A 67 1.35 -3.35 23.55
CA GLU A 67 1.83 -2.07 23.06
C GLU A 67 1.26 -1.69 21.70
N MET A 68 1.07 -2.67 20.77
CA MET A 68 0.38 -2.41 19.50
C MET A 68 -1.04 -1.91 19.71
N ILE A 69 -1.78 -2.44 20.69
CA ILE A 69 -3.13 -1.99 21.04
C ILE A 69 -3.08 -0.55 21.56
N LEU A 70 -2.16 -0.24 22.47
CA LEU A 70 -2.02 1.12 23.01
C LEU A 70 -1.68 2.12 21.91
N GLN A 71 -0.68 1.81 21.09
CA GLN A 71 -0.28 2.66 19.95
C GLN A 71 -1.41 2.79 18.92
N GLY A 72 -2.09 1.69 18.58
CA GLY A 72 -3.17 1.69 17.62
C GLY A 72 -4.36 2.55 18.05
N ASN A 73 -4.77 2.46 19.32
CA ASN A 73 -5.82 3.31 19.88
C ASN A 73 -5.41 4.80 19.90
N LYS A 74 -4.12 5.10 20.15
CA LYS A 74 -3.59 6.46 20.08
C LYS A 74 -3.60 7.00 18.66
N ILE A 75 -3.13 6.22 17.68
CA ILE A 75 -3.10 6.60 16.26
C ILE A 75 -4.53 6.82 15.73
N ASN A 76 -5.49 5.98 16.11
CA ASN A 76 -6.88 6.11 15.69
C ASN A 76 -7.49 7.49 16.04
N LYS A 77 -7.02 8.13 17.10
CA LYS A 77 -7.46 9.46 17.54
C LYS A 77 -6.87 10.62 16.74
N TRP A 78 -5.93 10.36 15.82
CA TRP A 78 -5.24 11.44 15.08
C TRP A 78 -6.08 12.07 13.96
N GLY A 79 -7.08 11.34 13.43
CA GLY A 79 -7.94 11.86 12.38
C GLY A 79 -9.00 10.86 11.92
N LYS A 80 -10.09 11.38 11.34
CA LYS A 80 -11.21 10.55 10.83
C LYS A 80 -10.82 9.70 9.61
N ASN A 81 -9.77 10.06 8.89
CA ASN A 81 -9.29 9.42 7.67
C ASN A 81 -8.13 8.44 7.92
N VAL A 82 -7.70 8.22 9.18
CA VAL A 82 -6.62 7.30 9.50
C VAL A 82 -7.07 5.83 9.41
N TYR A 83 -6.19 5.00 8.87
CA TYR A 83 -6.18 3.55 9.03
C TYR A 83 -4.95 3.18 9.84
N VAL A 84 -5.14 2.48 10.95
CA VAL A 84 -4.04 2.00 11.79
C VAL A 84 -3.40 0.81 11.11
N LYS A 85 -2.11 0.94 10.76
CA LYS A 85 -1.36 -0.12 10.09
C LYS A 85 -0.68 -1.00 11.11
N VAL A 86 -0.99 -2.30 11.08
CA VAL A 86 -0.54 -3.31 12.06
C VAL A 86 0.10 -4.47 11.29
N PRO A 87 1.34 -4.87 11.59
CA PRO A 87 1.95 -6.03 10.98
C PRO A 87 1.22 -7.32 11.39
N VAL A 88 1.09 -8.28 10.46
CA VAL A 88 0.40 -9.55 10.70
C VAL A 88 1.11 -10.42 11.75
N THR A 89 2.43 -10.31 11.85
CA THR A 89 3.27 -10.95 12.87
C THR A 89 4.18 -9.91 13.52
N ASN A 90 4.72 -10.25 14.68
CA ASN A 90 5.86 -9.51 15.25
C ASN A 90 7.19 -9.96 14.60
N SER A 91 8.32 -9.39 15.03
CA SER A 91 9.66 -9.71 14.54
C SER A 91 10.07 -11.18 14.76
N LYS A 92 9.45 -11.87 15.73
CA LYS A 92 9.67 -13.30 16.04
C LYS A 92 8.71 -14.24 15.30
N GLY A 93 7.92 -13.71 14.32
CA GLY A 93 6.97 -14.50 13.55
C GLY A 93 5.67 -14.86 14.29
N LYS A 94 5.45 -14.36 15.52
CA LYS A 94 4.22 -14.63 16.27
C LYS A 94 3.06 -13.82 15.67
N PHE A 95 1.93 -14.46 15.37
CA PHE A 95 0.72 -13.84 14.87
C PHE A 95 0.16 -12.78 15.86
N MET A 96 -0.08 -11.58 15.39
CA MET A 96 -0.60 -10.47 16.21
C MET A 96 -2.13 -10.43 16.29
N GLY A 97 -2.75 -11.61 16.28
CA GLY A 97 -4.20 -11.79 16.31
C GLY A 97 -4.89 -11.10 17.49
N ALA A 98 -4.27 -11.09 18.69
CA ALA A 98 -4.81 -10.40 19.87
C ALA A 98 -4.90 -8.88 19.65
N ALA A 99 -3.87 -8.27 19.04
CA ALA A 99 -3.87 -6.84 18.72
C ALA A 99 -4.93 -6.51 17.65
N ILE A 100 -5.01 -7.33 16.60
CA ILE A 100 -6.00 -7.18 15.51
C ILE A 100 -7.43 -7.27 16.06
N ASP A 101 -7.72 -8.29 16.86
CA ASP A 101 -9.04 -8.50 17.49
C ASP A 101 -9.45 -7.32 18.39
N SER A 102 -8.56 -6.92 19.31
CA SER A 102 -8.83 -5.83 20.25
C SER A 102 -9.05 -4.50 19.52
N LEU A 103 -8.19 -4.13 18.57
CA LEU A 103 -8.36 -2.90 17.81
C LEU A 103 -9.62 -2.92 16.95
N ASN A 104 -9.96 -4.06 16.34
CA ASN A 104 -11.19 -4.20 15.56
C ASN A 104 -12.45 -4.09 16.43
N LYS A 105 -12.48 -4.70 17.63
CA LYS A 105 -13.54 -4.53 18.61
C LYS A 105 -13.72 -3.07 19.02
N ASN A 106 -12.64 -2.32 19.13
CA ASN A 106 -12.64 -0.87 19.38
C ASN A 106 -13.03 -0.02 18.16
N LYS A 107 -13.50 -0.66 17.06
CA LYS A 107 -13.94 0.01 15.83
C LYS A 107 -12.82 0.80 15.13
N VAL A 108 -11.56 0.42 15.35
CA VAL A 108 -10.41 1.00 14.67
C VAL A 108 -10.36 0.49 13.23
N LYS A 109 -10.31 1.40 12.26
CA LYS A 109 -10.06 1.04 10.86
C LYS A 109 -8.63 0.55 10.71
N LEU A 110 -8.45 -0.67 10.21
CA LEU A 110 -7.16 -1.34 10.18
C LEU A 110 -6.60 -1.47 8.75
N ASN A 111 -5.28 -1.43 8.64
CA ASN A 111 -4.53 -1.89 7.49
C ASN A 111 -3.53 -2.96 7.98
N ILE A 112 -3.89 -4.24 7.82
CA ILE A 112 -3.01 -5.34 8.25
C ILE A 112 -1.94 -5.55 7.19
N THR A 113 -0.69 -5.36 7.58
CA THR A 113 0.45 -5.29 6.66
C THR A 113 1.41 -6.46 6.80
N ALA A 114 2.38 -6.54 5.89
CA ALA A 114 3.37 -7.64 5.80
C ALA A 114 2.72 -9.01 5.60
N VAL A 115 1.59 -9.07 4.90
CA VAL A 115 0.90 -10.32 4.56
C VAL A 115 1.51 -10.89 3.29
N TYR A 116 1.71 -12.22 3.25
CA TYR A 116 2.25 -12.93 2.09
C TYR A 116 1.37 -14.10 1.65
N THR A 117 0.55 -14.67 2.54
CA THR A 117 -0.17 -15.91 2.26
C THR A 117 -1.67 -15.81 2.52
N ALA A 118 -2.44 -16.60 1.79
CA ALA A 118 -3.87 -16.78 2.04
C ALA A 118 -4.14 -17.40 3.44
N LYS A 119 -3.20 -18.19 3.99
CA LYS A 119 -3.28 -18.68 5.36
C LYS A 119 -3.29 -17.52 6.36
N GLN A 120 -2.39 -16.54 6.20
CA GLN A 120 -2.38 -15.32 7.03
C GLN A 120 -3.67 -14.51 6.84
N THR A 121 -4.15 -14.37 5.60
CA THR A 121 -5.45 -13.74 5.34
C THR A 121 -6.58 -14.43 6.10
N LYS A 122 -6.66 -15.78 6.07
CA LYS A 122 -7.66 -16.55 6.83
C LYS A 122 -7.56 -16.30 8.34
N GLN A 123 -6.35 -16.26 8.88
CA GLN A 123 -6.12 -15.95 10.30
C GLN A 123 -6.61 -14.53 10.67
N ILE A 124 -6.35 -13.53 9.81
CA ILE A 124 -6.85 -12.16 10.01
C ILE A 124 -8.39 -12.15 10.02
N LEU A 125 -9.03 -12.79 9.03
CA LEU A 125 -10.49 -12.84 8.92
C LEU A 125 -11.16 -13.47 10.15
N SER A 126 -10.51 -14.40 10.86
CA SER A 126 -11.04 -14.98 12.10
C SER A 126 -10.96 -14.06 13.32
N LYS A 127 -10.30 -12.88 13.19
CA LYS A 127 -10.08 -11.90 14.27
C LYS A 127 -10.79 -10.57 14.07
N ILE A 128 -11.58 -10.44 13.01
CA ILE A 128 -12.27 -9.18 12.69
C ILE A 128 -13.78 -9.39 12.56
N ASP A 129 -14.53 -8.32 12.86
CA ASP A 129 -15.98 -8.28 12.60
C ASP A 129 -16.28 -8.02 11.11
N LYS A 130 -17.58 -8.02 10.74
CA LYS A 130 -18.04 -7.73 9.38
C LYS A 130 -18.50 -6.27 9.18
N LYS A 131 -18.18 -5.36 10.10
CA LYS A 131 -18.66 -3.96 10.10
C LYS A 131 -17.52 -2.98 9.98
N THR A 132 -16.43 -3.17 10.76
CA THR A 132 -15.28 -2.27 10.80
C THR A 132 -14.42 -2.45 9.56
N LYS A 133 -14.07 -1.36 8.88
CA LYS A 133 -13.27 -1.40 7.64
C LYS A 133 -11.86 -1.94 7.90
N VAL A 134 -11.44 -2.90 7.09
CA VAL A 134 -10.12 -3.52 7.16
C VAL A 134 -9.51 -3.62 5.76
N ILE A 135 -8.27 -3.19 5.63
CA ILE A 135 -7.43 -3.43 4.47
C ILE A 135 -6.45 -4.55 4.82
N ILE A 136 -6.26 -5.51 3.93
CA ILE A 136 -5.24 -6.56 4.06
C ILE A 136 -4.21 -6.33 2.96
N SER A 137 -3.01 -5.88 3.35
CA SER A 137 -1.92 -5.51 2.44
C SER A 137 -0.99 -6.68 2.19
N ILE A 138 -1.11 -7.28 1.00
CA ILE A 138 -0.30 -8.42 0.55
C ILE A 138 0.90 -7.87 -0.23
N PHE A 139 2.11 -8.33 0.12
CA PHE A 139 3.38 -7.81 -0.40
C PHE A 139 3.83 -8.53 -1.67
N GLY A 140 3.08 -8.34 -2.77
CA GLY A 140 3.34 -9.01 -4.05
C GLY A 140 4.75 -8.77 -4.60
N GLY A 141 5.25 -7.54 -4.55
CA GLY A 141 6.57 -7.22 -5.06
C GLY A 141 7.72 -7.89 -4.30
N ARG A 142 7.65 -7.99 -2.97
CA ARG A 142 8.66 -8.75 -2.19
C ARG A 142 8.59 -10.25 -2.44
N MET A 143 7.42 -10.80 -2.78
CA MET A 143 7.32 -12.18 -3.24
C MET A 143 8.05 -12.37 -4.57
N ALA A 144 7.84 -11.46 -5.51
CA ALA A 144 8.52 -11.46 -6.81
C ALA A 144 10.05 -11.29 -6.67
N ASP A 145 10.52 -10.39 -5.79
CA ASP A 145 11.95 -10.24 -5.48
C ASP A 145 12.58 -11.54 -4.95
N ALA A 146 11.78 -12.40 -4.29
CA ALA A 146 12.20 -13.71 -3.79
C ALA A 146 11.93 -14.85 -4.79
N GLY A 147 11.66 -14.55 -6.06
CA GLY A 147 11.40 -15.54 -7.11
C GLY A 147 10.07 -16.29 -6.95
N LYS A 148 9.10 -15.74 -6.23
CA LYS A 148 7.79 -16.37 -5.98
C LYS A 148 6.68 -15.64 -6.72
N ASP A 149 5.84 -16.39 -7.45
CA ASP A 149 4.63 -15.83 -8.08
C ASP A 149 3.60 -15.43 -7.00
N PRO A 150 3.24 -14.12 -6.90
CA PRO A 150 2.25 -13.66 -5.95
C PRO A 150 0.81 -13.99 -6.32
N VAL A 151 0.53 -14.24 -7.61
CA VAL A 151 -0.83 -14.40 -8.15
C VAL A 151 -1.67 -15.46 -7.44
N PRO A 152 -1.16 -16.68 -7.14
CA PRO A 152 -1.94 -17.70 -6.43
C PRO A 152 -2.41 -17.25 -5.04
N GLU A 153 -1.55 -16.55 -4.29
CA GLU A 153 -1.90 -16.08 -2.94
C GLU A 153 -2.92 -14.93 -2.96
N PHE A 154 -2.84 -14.04 -3.96
CA PHE A 154 -3.87 -13.02 -4.17
C PHE A 154 -5.22 -13.64 -4.53
N LYS A 155 -5.27 -14.56 -5.51
CA LYS A 155 -6.50 -15.26 -5.91
C LYS A 155 -7.19 -15.92 -4.72
N LYS A 156 -6.43 -16.69 -3.93
CA LYS A 156 -6.93 -17.37 -2.72
C LYS A 156 -7.42 -16.36 -1.68
N SER A 157 -6.65 -15.30 -1.40
CA SER A 157 -6.99 -14.28 -0.40
C SER A 157 -8.28 -13.53 -0.79
N ILE A 158 -8.43 -13.13 -2.06
CA ILE A 158 -9.65 -12.50 -2.57
C ILE A 158 -10.84 -13.44 -2.43
N LYS A 159 -10.68 -14.72 -2.80
CA LYS A 159 -11.75 -15.72 -2.71
C LYS A 159 -12.25 -15.90 -1.27
N ILE A 160 -11.35 -16.07 -0.30
CA ILE A 160 -11.75 -16.29 1.11
C ILE A 160 -12.29 -15.04 1.79
N SER A 161 -11.94 -13.84 1.31
CA SER A 161 -12.46 -12.57 1.85
C SER A 161 -13.80 -12.13 1.24
N LYS A 162 -14.33 -12.83 0.23
CA LYS A 162 -15.53 -12.44 -0.53
C LYS A 162 -16.77 -12.17 0.35
N ASN A 163 -16.91 -12.91 1.45
CA ASN A 163 -18.04 -12.77 2.39
C ASN A 163 -17.85 -11.65 3.43
N PHE A 164 -16.72 -10.92 3.38
CA PHE A 164 -16.40 -9.80 4.26
C PHE A 164 -16.46 -8.50 3.45
N LYS A 165 -17.67 -7.91 3.31
CA LYS A 165 -17.89 -6.67 2.53
C LYS A 165 -17.11 -5.46 3.06
N ASN A 166 -16.63 -5.52 4.28
CA ASN A 166 -15.83 -4.51 4.96
C ASN A 166 -14.31 -4.69 4.76
N VAL A 167 -13.88 -5.76 4.06
CA VAL A 167 -12.48 -6.10 3.83
C VAL A 167 -12.07 -5.77 2.39
N GLU A 168 -10.95 -5.07 2.25
CA GLU A 168 -10.32 -4.75 0.97
C GLU A 168 -8.93 -5.37 0.88
N ILE A 169 -8.71 -6.21 -0.13
CA ILE A 169 -7.37 -6.75 -0.44
C ILE A 169 -6.58 -5.69 -1.20
N LEU A 170 -5.40 -5.38 -0.69
CA LEU A 170 -4.49 -4.39 -1.24
C LEU A 170 -3.20 -5.06 -1.74
N TRP A 171 -2.84 -4.78 -2.99
CA TRP A 171 -1.52 -5.13 -3.55
C TRP A 171 -0.49 -4.10 -3.08
N ALA A 172 0.44 -4.52 -2.24
CA ALA A 172 1.52 -3.70 -1.70
C ALA A 172 2.89 -4.09 -2.27
N SER A 173 3.89 -3.25 -1.98
CA SER A 173 5.28 -3.52 -2.38
C SER A 173 5.47 -3.58 -3.90
N THR A 174 4.84 -2.65 -4.62
CA THR A 174 4.82 -2.59 -6.09
C THR A 174 6.24 -2.31 -6.65
N ARG A 175 6.60 -2.96 -7.77
CA ARG A 175 7.89 -2.81 -8.45
C ARG A 175 7.77 -2.08 -9.77
N GLU A 176 6.66 -2.29 -10.49
CA GLU A 176 6.48 -1.78 -11.85
C GLU A 176 5.02 -1.42 -12.16
N PRO A 177 4.75 -0.62 -13.20
CA PRO A 177 3.39 -0.24 -13.59
C PRO A 177 2.51 -1.43 -13.98
N TYR A 178 3.09 -2.53 -14.48
CA TYR A 178 2.35 -3.73 -14.87
C TYR A 178 1.63 -4.38 -13.67
N ASN A 179 2.15 -4.22 -12.45
CA ASN A 179 1.47 -4.72 -11.26
C ASN A 179 0.06 -4.12 -11.07
N TYR A 180 -0.22 -2.91 -11.61
CA TYR A 180 -1.56 -2.35 -11.63
C TYR A 180 -2.50 -3.15 -12.53
N ILE A 181 -2.02 -3.61 -13.68
CA ILE A 181 -2.81 -4.47 -14.58
C ILE A 181 -3.09 -5.82 -13.92
N GLN A 182 -2.07 -6.44 -13.32
CA GLN A 182 -2.22 -7.70 -12.57
C GLN A 182 -3.23 -7.55 -11.42
N ALA A 183 -3.12 -6.49 -10.61
CA ALA A 183 -4.05 -6.24 -9.51
C ALA A 183 -5.50 -6.08 -10.01
N ARG A 184 -5.71 -5.40 -11.14
CA ARG A 184 -7.04 -5.26 -11.77
C ARG A 184 -7.59 -6.59 -12.25
N GLN A 185 -6.79 -7.38 -12.95
CA GLN A 185 -7.19 -8.69 -13.49
C GLN A 185 -7.55 -9.67 -12.39
N LEU A 186 -6.86 -9.59 -11.25
CA LEU A 186 -7.13 -10.40 -10.07
C LEU A 186 -8.35 -9.95 -9.27
N GLY A 187 -8.84 -8.72 -9.50
CA GLY A 187 -9.91 -8.14 -8.71
C GLY A 187 -9.46 -7.60 -7.35
N CYS A 188 -8.18 -7.23 -7.20
CA CYS A 188 -7.73 -6.51 -6.00
C CYS A 188 -8.52 -5.21 -5.84
N HIS A 189 -8.92 -4.90 -4.61
CA HIS A 189 -9.69 -3.70 -4.31
C HIS A 189 -8.83 -2.44 -4.38
N ILE A 190 -7.57 -2.56 -3.96
CA ILE A 190 -6.60 -1.46 -3.87
C ILE A 190 -5.24 -1.95 -4.38
N ILE A 191 -4.48 -1.04 -4.98
CA ILE A 191 -3.03 -1.16 -5.16
C ILE A 191 -2.36 0.09 -4.61
N THR A 192 -1.25 -0.06 -3.87
CA THR A 192 -0.45 1.08 -3.45
C THR A 192 0.86 1.12 -4.21
N VAL A 193 1.15 2.29 -4.78
CA VAL A 193 2.27 2.50 -5.69
C VAL A 193 2.98 3.83 -5.40
N PRO A 194 4.31 3.92 -5.61
CA PRO A 194 5.01 5.20 -5.49
C PRO A 194 4.60 6.19 -6.58
N PRO A 195 4.82 7.50 -6.36
CA PRO A 195 4.52 8.56 -7.33
C PRO A 195 4.97 8.27 -8.76
N SER A 196 6.20 7.80 -8.93
CA SER A 196 6.79 7.50 -10.25
C SER A 196 6.01 6.42 -11.03
N ILE A 197 5.42 5.45 -10.33
CA ILE A 197 4.57 4.44 -10.96
C ILE A 197 3.20 5.03 -11.33
N ILE A 198 2.61 5.91 -10.50
CA ILE A 198 1.36 6.60 -10.86
C ILE A 198 1.54 7.39 -12.15
N GLU A 199 2.63 8.15 -12.28
CA GLU A 199 2.93 8.95 -13.48
C GLU A 199 3.11 8.08 -14.73
N LYS A 200 3.59 6.83 -14.58
CA LYS A 200 3.64 5.85 -15.69
C LYS A 200 2.26 5.29 -16.02
N ILE A 201 1.44 4.98 -15.00
CA ILE A 201 0.07 4.48 -15.20
C ILE A 201 -0.79 5.51 -15.94
N GLU A 202 -0.63 6.80 -15.64
CA GLU A 202 -1.34 7.89 -16.33
C GLU A 202 -0.99 7.99 -17.84
N LYS A 203 0.14 7.40 -18.26
CA LYS A 203 0.62 7.37 -19.65
C LYS A 203 0.32 6.05 -20.37
N PHE A 204 -0.49 5.17 -19.79
CA PHE A 204 -0.88 3.93 -20.47
C PHE A 204 -1.67 4.23 -21.75
N GLY A 205 -1.60 3.30 -22.70
CA GLY A 205 -2.38 3.37 -23.94
C GLY A 205 -1.58 3.66 -25.21
N LYS A 206 -0.24 3.78 -25.12
CA LYS A 206 0.62 3.86 -26.32
C LYS A 206 0.53 2.57 -27.15
N SER A 207 0.43 2.71 -28.47
CA SER A 207 0.54 1.59 -29.40
C SER A 207 1.97 1.05 -29.45
N PHE A 208 2.15 -0.20 -29.93
CA PHE A 208 3.48 -0.76 -30.13
C PHE A 208 4.33 0.07 -31.10
N GLN A 209 3.72 0.62 -32.15
CA GLN A 209 4.41 1.52 -33.08
C GLN A 209 4.90 2.79 -32.39
N GLN A 210 4.09 3.40 -31.53
CA GLN A 210 4.52 4.56 -30.72
C GLN A 210 5.68 4.20 -29.78
N LEU A 211 5.62 3.02 -29.13
CA LEU A 211 6.72 2.56 -28.26
C LEU A 211 8.02 2.38 -29.07
N THR A 212 7.96 1.75 -30.26
CA THR A 212 9.12 1.59 -31.14
C THR A 212 9.70 2.95 -31.52
N THR A 213 8.85 3.87 -31.98
CA THR A 213 9.28 5.21 -32.43
C THR A 213 9.92 6.01 -31.27
N ASP A 214 9.31 5.97 -30.07
CA ASP A 214 9.85 6.67 -28.90
C ASP A 214 11.21 6.09 -28.48
N THR A 215 11.35 4.76 -28.56
CA THR A 215 12.62 4.07 -28.24
C THR A 215 13.74 4.48 -29.22
N VAL A 216 13.47 4.44 -30.54
CA VAL A 216 14.44 4.84 -31.57
C VAL A 216 14.82 6.31 -31.41
N LYS A 217 13.84 7.20 -31.17
CA LYS A 217 14.14 8.62 -30.89
C LYS A 217 15.04 8.79 -29.66
N GLY A 218 14.81 8.00 -28.59
CA GLY A 218 15.67 7.98 -27.41
C GLY A 218 17.11 7.60 -27.74
N PHE A 219 17.31 6.52 -28.47
CA PHE A 219 18.64 6.10 -28.91
C PHE A 219 19.37 7.18 -29.73
N LEU A 220 18.68 7.82 -30.65
CA LEU A 220 19.26 8.92 -31.46
C LEU A 220 19.67 10.12 -30.59
N ILE A 221 18.86 10.47 -29.61
CA ILE A 221 19.19 11.57 -28.67
C ILE A 221 20.43 11.21 -27.85
N ASP A 222 20.51 9.98 -27.34
CA ASP A 222 21.63 9.54 -26.50
C ASP A 222 22.91 9.43 -27.30
N THR A 223 22.87 8.91 -28.56
CA THR A 223 24.00 8.87 -29.47
C THR A 223 24.57 10.27 -29.74
N LYS A 224 23.68 11.24 -30.03
CA LYS A 224 24.10 12.63 -30.24
C LYS A 224 24.79 13.23 -29.01
N LYS A 225 24.22 13.00 -27.80
CA LYS A 225 24.83 13.46 -26.54
C LYS A 225 26.19 12.82 -26.26
N SER A 226 26.32 11.54 -26.55
CA SER A 226 27.55 10.77 -26.30
C SER A 226 28.65 11.06 -27.33
N LYS A 227 28.35 11.74 -28.45
CA LYS A 227 29.26 12.02 -29.57
C LYS A 227 29.92 10.78 -30.13
N PHE A 228 29.28 9.61 -30.05
CA PHE A 228 29.78 8.37 -30.61
C PHE A 228 29.95 8.50 -32.14
N LYS A 229 31.03 7.95 -32.66
CA LYS A 229 31.32 7.79 -34.10
C LYS A 229 31.54 6.30 -34.38
N ILE A 230 31.07 5.85 -35.52
CA ILE A 230 31.36 4.52 -36.07
C ILE A 230 32.36 4.69 -37.22
#